data_0b730d390efea49cb1a15f7edbbdef50
#
_entry.id   0b730d390efea49cb1a15f7edbbdef50
#
_cell.length_a   1.000
_cell.length_b   1.000
_cell.length_c   1.000
_cell.angle_alpha   90.00
_cell.angle_beta   90.00
_cell.angle_gamma   90.00
#
_symmetry.space_group_name_H-M   'P 1'
#
loop_
_entity.id
_entity.type
_entity.pdbx_description
1 polymer ?
#
loop_
_entity_poly.entity_id
_entity_poly.type
_entity_poly.pdbx_seq_one_letter_code
_entity_poly.pdbx_strand_id
1 'polypeptide(L)'
;MVINGNKIDINRIAYCAGMDPEDYKAACTVAEGAAKIDFPNYGQTYEAVVSGDCDVCVLPFERSRSGKDNYVMDLFYSGSLSIVKVFKWNTGDEVVRYAVLSRTPNASACEEGSRFMMIFTVLNVQGSLVKAINAISSHGFNIRFLHTRPLSYEEWGYYFYIECDGDDTSEEGKKMVADLAEVCETLKFVGRYPAK
;
A
#
# COMPACT_ATOMS: atom_id res chain seq x y z
N MET A 1 14.11 10.63 8.62
CA MET A 1 12.80 10.32 9.24
C MET A 1 12.89 8.92 9.87
N VAL A 2 12.51 8.75 11.12
CA VAL A 2 12.39 7.41 11.71
C VAL A 2 10.99 6.91 11.38
N ILE A 3 10.91 5.89 10.55
CA ILE A 3 9.67 5.17 10.27
C ILE A 3 9.79 3.85 11.03
N ASN A 4 9.06 3.71 12.14
CA ASN A 4 8.95 2.50 12.96
C ASN A 4 10.31 1.83 13.29
N GLY A 5 11.25 2.61 13.87
CA GLY A 5 12.54 2.09 14.34
C GLY A 5 13.64 1.94 13.26
N ASN A 6 13.31 1.90 11.98
CA ASN A 6 14.27 1.96 10.89
C ASN A 6 14.45 3.42 10.44
N LYS A 7 15.67 3.92 10.54
CA LYS A 7 16.02 5.24 10.01
C LYS A 7 16.12 5.13 8.48
N ILE A 8 15.05 5.45 7.78
CA ILE A 8 15.14 5.72 6.34
C ILE A 8 15.64 7.16 6.20
N ASP A 9 16.87 7.33 5.71
CA ASP A 9 17.39 8.63 5.38
C ASP A 9 16.75 9.07 4.06
N ILE A 10 15.77 9.97 4.15
CA ILE A 10 15.04 10.49 2.98
C ILE A 10 15.68 11.81 2.58
N ASN A 11 16.40 11.79 1.46
CA ASN A 11 17.02 12.97 0.87
C ASN A 11 16.28 13.44 -0.39
N ARG A 12 15.65 12.50 -1.11
CA ARG A 12 14.92 12.76 -2.36
C ARG A 12 13.56 12.07 -2.36
N ILE A 13 12.50 12.84 -2.61
CA ILE A 13 11.11 12.39 -2.65
C ILE A 13 10.58 12.59 -4.06
N ALA A 14 10.16 11.51 -4.72
CA ALA A 14 9.47 11.55 -5.99
C ALA A 14 7.98 11.85 -5.79
N TYR A 15 7.41 12.73 -6.61
CA TYR A 15 5.98 13.05 -6.64
C TYR A 15 5.54 13.40 -8.07
N CYS A 16 4.25 13.60 -8.31
CA CYS A 16 3.70 13.93 -9.62
C CYS A 16 2.75 15.13 -9.53
N ALA A 17 3.25 16.36 -9.75
CA ALA A 17 2.42 17.56 -9.73
C ALA A 17 1.56 17.70 -11.01
N GLY A 18 1.93 17.04 -12.10
CA GLY A 18 1.21 17.11 -13.37
C GLY A 18 -0.20 16.50 -13.33
N MET A 19 -0.46 15.59 -12.36
CA MET A 19 -1.76 14.96 -12.15
C MET A 19 -2.61 15.75 -11.15
N ASP A 20 -2.01 16.25 -10.06
CA ASP A 20 -2.69 17.04 -9.03
C ASP A 20 -1.68 17.95 -8.32
N PRO A 21 -1.88 19.29 -8.28
CA PRO A 21 -1.00 20.20 -7.55
C PRO A 21 -0.89 19.91 -6.05
N GLU A 22 -1.86 19.21 -5.46
CA GLU A 22 -1.83 18.81 -4.06
C GLU A 22 -0.79 17.73 -3.78
N ASP A 23 -0.36 16.97 -4.79
CA ASP A 23 0.68 15.94 -4.66
C ASP A 23 2.02 16.53 -4.20
N TYR A 24 2.38 17.74 -4.66
CA TYR A 24 3.55 18.46 -4.17
C TYR A 24 3.44 18.82 -2.68
N LYS A 25 2.29 19.36 -2.27
CA LYS A 25 2.07 19.74 -0.87
C LYS A 25 2.10 18.52 0.04
N ALA A 26 1.47 17.43 -0.40
CA ALA A 26 1.52 16.16 0.31
C ALA A 26 2.95 15.62 0.44
N ALA A 27 3.76 15.68 -0.62
CA ALA A 27 5.16 15.27 -0.60
C ALA A 27 6.01 16.13 0.38
N CYS A 28 5.71 17.43 0.52
CA CYS A 28 6.40 18.32 1.46
C CYS A 28 6.20 17.90 2.94
N THR A 29 5.11 17.20 3.26
CA THR A 29 4.84 16.76 4.65
C THR A 29 5.61 15.49 5.06
N VAL A 30 6.20 14.77 4.10
CA VAL A 30 6.84 13.46 4.38
C VAL A 30 8.18 13.62 5.07
N ALA A 31 9.04 14.50 4.57
CA ALA A 31 10.32 14.81 5.21
C ALA A 31 10.71 16.25 4.90
N GLU A 32 10.88 17.05 5.98
CA GLU A 32 11.40 18.40 5.91
C GLU A 32 12.87 18.36 5.45
N GLY A 33 13.26 19.27 4.55
CA GLY A 33 14.62 19.35 4.01
C GLY A 33 14.96 18.38 2.87
N ALA A 34 14.17 17.34 2.63
CA ALA A 34 14.36 16.47 1.46
C ALA A 34 14.03 17.21 0.14
N ALA A 35 14.82 16.97 -0.90
CA ALA A 35 14.51 17.48 -2.24
C ALA A 35 13.25 16.79 -2.79
N LYS A 36 12.33 17.58 -3.38
CA LYS A 36 11.11 17.10 -4.04
C LYS A 36 11.35 17.09 -5.55
N ILE A 37 11.26 15.92 -6.15
CA ILE A 37 11.54 15.71 -7.58
C ILE A 37 10.23 15.37 -8.28
N ASP A 38 9.83 16.23 -9.22
CA ASP A 38 8.61 16.08 -9.99
C ASP A 38 8.78 15.12 -11.17
N PHE A 39 7.80 14.26 -11.37
CA PHE A 39 7.73 13.33 -12.49
C PHE A 39 6.39 13.50 -13.22
N PRO A 40 6.33 13.24 -14.53
CA PRO A 40 5.15 13.55 -15.35
C PRO A 40 3.94 12.65 -15.09
N ASN A 41 4.13 11.47 -14.45
CA ASN A 41 3.04 10.53 -14.14
C ASN A 41 3.44 9.61 -12.98
N TYR A 42 2.45 8.93 -12.39
CA TYR A 42 2.66 8.04 -11.23
C TYR A 42 3.58 6.84 -11.53
N GLY A 43 3.58 6.32 -12.78
CA GLY A 43 4.48 5.24 -13.17
C GLY A 43 5.94 5.66 -13.11
N GLN A 44 6.29 6.82 -13.68
CA GLN A 44 7.65 7.36 -13.61
C GLN A 44 8.04 7.79 -12.19
N THR A 45 7.09 8.31 -11.42
CA THR A 45 7.28 8.59 -9.98
C THR A 45 7.65 7.33 -9.21
N TYR A 46 6.99 6.22 -9.50
CA TYR A 46 7.27 4.91 -8.91
C TYR A 46 8.65 4.38 -9.33
N GLU A 47 8.94 4.40 -10.64
CA GLU A 47 10.20 3.91 -11.22
C GLU A 47 11.42 4.69 -10.72
N ALA A 48 11.31 5.98 -10.41
CA ALA A 48 12.38 6.78 -9.82
C ALA A 48 12.85 6.23 -8.46
N VAL A 49 11.97 5.55 -7.72
CA VAL A 49 12.36 4.87 -6.48
C VAL A 49 12.90 3.48 -6.76
N VAL A 50 12.34 2.75 -7.72
CA VAL A 50 12.85 1.43 -8.13
C VAL A 50 14.28 1.54 -8.62
N SER A 51 14.59 2.53 -9.49
CA SER A 51 15.95 2.79 -10.03
C SER A 51 16.95 3.31 -8.99
N GLY A 52 16.48 3.90 -7.90
CA GLY A 52 17.33 4.51 -6.88
C GLY A 52 17.58 6.01 -7.08
N ASP A 53 16.93 6.64 -8.05
CA ASP A 53 17.02 8.08 -8.26
C ASP A 53 16.34 8.87 -7.13
N CYS A 54 15.34 8.28 -6.48
CA CYS A 54 14.72 8.79 -5.27
C CYS A 54 14.68 7.74 -4.16
N ASP A 55 14.57 8.19 -2.92
CA ASP A 55 14.54 7.32 -1.74
C ASP A 55 13.13 6.78 -1.48
N VAL A 56 12.12 7.63 -1.69
CA VAL A 56 10.71 7.31 -1.56
C VAL A 56 9.89 8.03 -2.62
N CYS A 57 8.70 7.51 -2.91
CA CYS A 57 7.68 8.24 -3.66
C CYS A 57 6.39 8.42 -2.85
N VAL A 58 5.64 9.45 -3.21
CA VAL A 58 4.35 9.79 -2.59
C VAL A 58 3.29 9.70 -3.67
N LEU A 59 2.36 8.77 -3.52
CA LEU A 59 1.30 8.50 -4.50
C LEU A 59 -0.09 8.55 -3.83
N PRO A 60 -1.07 9.26 -4.42
CA PRO A 60 -2.45 9.21 -3.98
C PRO A 60 -3.06 7.86 -4.39
N PHE A 61 -3.62 7.10 -3.47
CA PHE A 61 -4.23 5.80 -3.81
C PHE A 61 -5.71 5.72 -3.48
N GLU A 62 -6.25 6.70 -2.75
CA GLU A 62 -7.67 6.75 -2.42
C GLU A 62 -8.13 8.20 -2.21
N ARG A 63 -9.28 8.52 -2.80
CA ARG A 63 -9.96 9.81 -2.65
C ARG A 63 -11.34 9.59 -2.05
N SER A 64 -11.77 10.46 -1.15
CA SER A 64 -13.07 10.30 -0.46
C SER A 64 -14.28 10.41 -1.40
N ARG A 65 -14.13 11.08 -2.56
CA ARG A 65 -15.19 11.24 -3.56
C ARG A 65 -15.17 10.18 -4.65
N SER A 66 -13.99 9.86 -5.18
CA SER A 66 -13.84 8.96 -6.36
C SER A 66 -13.39 7.55 -6.01
N GLY A 67 -13.05 7.28 -4.74
CA GLY A 67 -12.59 5.97 -4.30
C GLY A 67 -11.12 5.71 -4.62
N LYS A 68 -10.77 4.47 -4.92
CA LYS A 68 -9.40 4.04 -5.18
C LYS A 68 -8.89 4.51 -6.54
N ASP A 69 -7.63 4.94 -6.58
CA ASP A 69 -6.93 5.16 -7.85
C ASP A 69 -6.48 3.81 -8.43
N ASN A 70 -7.13 3.39 -9.49
CA ASN A 70 -6.91 2.09 -10.10
C ASN A 70 -5.48 1.91 -10.63
N TYR A 71 -4.89 2.96 -11.21
CA TYR A 71 -3.55 2.89 -11.74
C TYR A 71 -2.49 2.73 -10.62
N VAL A 72 -2.64 3.49 -9.54
CA VAL A 72 -1.75 3.35 -8.37
C VAL A 72 -1.92 1.98 -7.70
N MET A 73 -3.17 1.47 -7.66
CA MET A 73 -3.41 0.11 -7.14
C MET A 73 -2.73 -0.96 -8.02
N ASP A 74 -2.72 -0.79 -9.35
CA ASP A 74 -2.01 -1.70 -10.27
C ASP A 74 -0.48 -1.63 -10.08
N LEU A 75 0.09 -0.46 -9.74
CA LEU A 75 1.50 -0.33 -9.36
C LEU A 75 1.81 -1.11 -8.06
N PHE A 76 0.89 -1.15 -7.11
CA PHE A 76 1.06 -1.95 -5.89
C PHE A 76 1.06 -3.45 -6.20
N TYR A 77 0.25 -3.89 -7.17
CA TYR A 77 0.22 -5.29 -7.61
C TYR A 77 1.50 -5.69 -8.34
N SER A 78 1.84 -4.99 -9.41
CA SER A 78 2.93 -5.36 -10.31
C SER A 78 4.32 -5.00 -9.80
N GLY A 79 4.43 -3.97 -8.94
CA GLY A 79 5.70 -3.40 -8.54
C GLY A 79 6.34 -4.07 -7.31
N SER A 80 7.55 -3.62 -6.96
CA SER A 80 8.39 -4.18 -5.89
C SER A 80 8.49 -3.31 -4.64
N LEU A 81 7.99 -2.07 -4.68
CA LEU A 81 8.06 -1.16 -3.55
C LEU A 81 7.07 -1.53 -2.46
N SER A 82 7.44 -1.21 -1.21
CA SER A 82 6.60 -1.41 -0.05
C SER A 82 6.04 -0.10 0.47
N ILE A 83 4.78 -0.09 0.89
CA ILE A 83 4.18 1.03 1.61
C ILE A 83 4.81 1.08 3.02
N VAL A 84 5.42 2.22 3.34
CA VAL A 84 6.06 2.45 4.65
C VAL A 84 5.30 3.46 5.51
N LYS A 85 4.42 4.26 4.90
CA LYS A 85 3.55 5.20 5.60
C LYS A 85 2.30 5.45 4.77
N VAL A 86 1.17 5.63 5.44
CA VAL A 86 -0.07 6.15 4.84
C VAL A 86 -0.50 7.35 5.67
N PHE A 87 -0.91 8.43 5.00
CA PHE A 87 -1.45 9.61 5.66
C PHE A 87 -2.63 10.20 4.88
N LYS A 88 -3.44 10.99 5.58
CA LYS A 88 -4.58 11.69 4.99
C LYS A 88 -4.18 13.14 4.73
N TRP A 89 -4.56 13.63 3.57
CA TRP A 89 -4.41 15.02 3.17
C TRP A 89 -5.78 15.62 2.85
N ASN A 90 -6.11 16.74 3.50
CA ASN A 90 -7.36 17.46 3.24
C ASN A 90 -7.08 18.57 2.22
N THR A 91 -7.69 18.47 1.05
CA THR A 91 -7.56 19.47 -0.03
C THR A 91 -8.54 20.65 0.13
N GLY A 92 -9.43 20.59 1.14
CA GLY A 92 -10.57 21.49 1.29
C GLY A 92 -11.84 20.93 0.65
N ASP A 93 -11.73 20.32 -0.53
CA ASP A 93 -12.86 19.72 -1.26
C ASP A 93 -13.06 18.23 -0.96
N GLU A 94 -11.97 17.52 -0.70
CA GLU A 94 -11.98 16.09 -0.38
C GLU A 94 -10.80 15.69 0.50
N VAL A 95 -10.86 14.47 1.02
CA VAL A 95 -9.75 13.85 1.74
C VAL A 95 -9.09 12.82 0.81
N VAL A 96 -7.77 12.96 0.62
CA VAL A 96 -6.95 12.05 -0.17
C VAL A 96 -6.07 11.23 0.78
N ARG A 97 -5.99 9.91 0.55
CA ARG A 97 -5.01 9.05 1.23
C ARG A 97 -3.81 8.87 0.32
N TYR A 98 -2.65 9.23 0.84
CA TYR A 98 -1.36 9.05 0.18
C TYR A 98 -0.60 7.89 0.79
N ALA A 99 0.06 7.11 -0.08
CA ALA A 99 1.04 6.12 0.31
C ALA A 99 2.45 6.66 0.07
N VAL A 100 3.33 6.48 1.06
CA VAL A 100 4.78 6.64 0.89
C VAL A 100 5.36 5.26 0.65
N LEU A 101 6.03 5.09 -0.50
CA LEU A 101 6.61 3.82 -0.90
C LEU A 101 8.14 3.90 -0.89
N SER A 102 8.76 2.78 -0.51
CA SER A 102 10.22 2.62 -0.42
C SER A 102 10.65 1.25 -0.90
N ARG A 103 11.92 1.12 -1.33
CA ARG A 103 12.55 -0.18 -1.58
C ARG A 103 12.74 -0.98 -0.29
N THR A 104 12.91 -0.30 0.83
CA THR A 104 13.09 -0.94 2.14
C THR A 104 11.76 -1.01 2.86
N PRO A 105 11.20 -2.20 3.11
CA PRO A 105 9.96 -2.35 3.86
C PRO A 105 10.14 -1.96 5.33
N ASN A 106 9.06 -1.60 6.01
CA ASN A 106 9.05 -1.48 7.45
C ASN A 106 9.29 -2.86 8.08
N ALA A 107 10.40 -2.99 8.82
CA ALA A 107 10.77 -4.24 9.48
C ALA A 107 10.25 -4.33 10.92
N SER A 108 9.89 -3.21 11.54
CA SER A 108 9.44 -3.21 12.94
C SER A 108 8.00 -3.64 13.08
N ALA A 109 7.76 -4.43 14.12
CA ALA A 109 6.44 -4.68 14.66
C ALA A 109 5.73 -3.34 14.87
N CYS A 110 4.53 -3.28 14.42
CA CYS A 110 3.78 -2.05 14.45
C CYS A 110 3.33 -1.74 15.88
N GLU A 111 3.40 -0.47 16.23
CA GLU A 111 2.80 0.06 17.46
C GLU A 111 1.29 -0.23 17.46
N GLU A 112 0.69 -0.15 18.63
CA GLU A 112 -0.77 -0.27 18.79
C GLU A 112 -1.50 0.63 17.78
N GLY A 113 -2.43 0.05 16.99
CA GLY A 113 -3.16 0.76 15.95
C GLY A 113 -2.50 0.76 14.57
N SER A 114 -1.64 -0.20 14.29
CA SER A 114 -1.08 -0.40 12.94
C SER A 114 -2.03 -1.05 11.97
N ARG A 115 -1.66 -0.98 10.70
CA ARG A 115 -2.34 -1.61 9.57
C ARG A 115 -1.34 -2.25 8.64
N PHE A 116 -1.82 -3.25 7.93
CA PHE A 116 -1.08 -3.83 6.83
C PHE A 116 -1.98 -3.99 5.60
N MET A 117 -1.35 -3.99 4.44
CA MET A 117 -2.03 -4.20 3.16
C MET A 117 -1.43 -5.41 2.47
N MET A 118 -2.29 -6.29 1.97
CA MET A 118 -1.93 -7.46 1.17
C MET A 118 -2.71 -7.47 -0.13
N ILE A 119 -2.16 -8.18 -1.12
CA ILE A 119 -2.80 -8.49 -2.40
C ILE A 119 -2.75 -10.00 -2.56
N PHE A 120 -3.86 -10.59 -2.98
CA PHE A 120 -3.91 -12.03 -3.25
C PHE A 120 -4.78 -12.35 -4.45
N THR A 121 -4.56 -13.53 -5.04
CA THR A 121 -5.44 -14.16 -6.01
C THR A 121 -5.97 -15.47 -5.45
N VAL A 122 -7.14 -15.86 -5.88
CA VAL A 122 -7.74 -17.17 -5.56
C VAL A 122 -8.31 -17.79 -6.83
N LEU A 123 -8.40 -19.10 -6.87
CA LEU A 123 -9.10 -19.79 -7.94
C LEU A 123 -10.53 -19.26 -8.10
N ASN A 124 -10.96 -19.01 -9.33
CA ASN A 124 -12.32 -18.55 -9.61
C ASN A 124 -13.33 -19.71 -9.55
N VAL A 125 -13.46 -20.30 -8.36
CA VAL A 125 -14.42 -21.37 -8.06
C VAL A 125 -15.23 -21.06 -6.82
N GLN A 126 -16.36 -21.73 -6.67
CA GLN A 126 -17.27 -21.50 -5.56
C GLN A 126 -16.59 -21.61 -4.20
N GLY A 127 -16.70 -20.56 -3.39
CA GLY A 127 -16.22 -20.50 -2.00
C GLY A 127 -14.75 -20.09 -1.84
N SER A 128 -13.94 -19.96 -2.90
CA SER A 128 -12.52 -19.61 -2.78
C SER A 128 -12.29 -18.28 -2.06
N LEU A 129 -12.96 -17.22 -2.47
CA LEU A 129 -12.86 -15.92 -1.80
C LEU A 129 -13.33 -15.99 -0.35
N VAL A 130 -14.40 -16.74 -0.06
CA VAL A 130 -14.91 -16.91 1.31
C VAL A 130 -13.87 -17.58 2.20
N LYS A 131 -13.14 -18.59 1.69
CA LYS A 131 -12.05 -19.24 2.44
C LYS A 131 -10.93 -18.24 2.78
N ALA A 132 -10.52 -17.40 1.82
CA ALA A 132 -9.51 -16.37 2.07
C ALA A 132 -9.97 -15.34 3.12
N ILE A 133 -11.21 -14.86 3.05
CA ILE A 133 -11.77 -13.95 4.05
C ILE A 133 -11.86 -14.62 5.42
N ASN A 134 -12.27 -15.89 5.48
CA ASN A 134 -12.35 -16.63 6.73
C ASN A 134 -10.97 -16.86 7.36
N ALA A 135 -9.93 -17.14 6.55
CA ALA A 135 -8.56 -17.27 7.05
C ALA A 135 -8.09 -16.01 7.77
N ILE A 136 -8.53 -14.82 7.32
CA ILE A 136 -8.21 -13.54 7.99
C ILE A 136 -9.05 -13.34 9.25
N SER A 137 -10.37 -13.52 9.13
CA SER A 137 -11.32 -13.17 10.22
C SER A 137 -11.26 -14.17 11.39
N SER A 138 -10.94 -15.45 11.16
CA SER A 138 -10.81 -16.47 12.22
C SER A 138 -9.64 -16.19 13.16
N HIS A 139 -8.62 -15.44 12.72
CA HIS A 139 -7.51 -14.97 13.53
C HIS A 139 -7.76 -13.59 14.18
N GLY A 140 -9.01 -13.08 14.11
CA GLY A 140 -9.41 -11.84 14.77
C GLY A 140 -9.01 -10.55 14.06
N PHE A 141 -8.50 -10.62 12.82
CA PHE A 141 -8.15 -9.43 12.04
C PHE A 141 -9.38 -8.80 11.40
N ASN A 142 -9.53 -7.49 11.59
CA ASN A 142 -10.61 -6.72 10.98
C ASN A 142 -10.20 -6.25 9.58
N ILE A 143 -10.98 -6.61 8.56
CA ILE A 143 -10.80 -6.14 7.19
C ILE A 143 -11.43 -4.75 7.08
N ARG A 144 -10.61 -3.72 6.86
CA ARG A 144 -11.02 -2.32 6.68
C ARG A 144 -11.60 -2.05 5.30
N PHE A 145 -10.98 -2.63 4.29
CA PHE A 145 -11.53 -2.65 2.95
C PHE A 145 -11.09 -3.90 2.19
N LEU A 146 -11.89 -4.25 1.20
CA LEU A 146 -11.60 -5.22 0.17
C LEU A 146 -11.91 -4.56 -1.18
N HIS A 147 -10.97 -4.58 -2.11
CA HIS A 147 -11.12 -4.06 -3.45
C HIS A 147 -10.65 -5.07 -4.48
N THR A 148 -11.33 -5.16 -5.61
CA THR A 148 -11.01 -6.14 -6.66
C THR A 148 -10.61 -5.45 -7.94
N ARG A 149 -9.64 -6.02 -8.65
CA ARG A 149 -9.20 -5.59 -9.97
C ARG A 149 -9.05 -6.78 -10.90
N PRO A 150 -9.39 -6.66 -12.19
CA PRO A 150 -9.17 -7.73 -13.15
C PRO A 150 -7.67 -7.91 -13.41
N LEU A 151 -7.25 -9.16 -13.60
CA LEU A 151 -5.93 -9.49 -14.12
C LEU A 151 -5.90 -9.21 -15.62
N SER A 152 -4.91 -8.45 -16.08
CA SER A 152 -4.82 -8.05 -17.49
C SER A 152 -4.41 -9.19 -18.44
N TYR A 153 -3.88 -10.28 -17.91
CA TYR A 153 -3.36 -11.44 -18.65
C TYR A 153 -4.21 -12.71 -18.53
N GLU A 154 -5.25 -12.66 -17.69
CA GLU A 154 -6.18 -13.79 -17.52
C GLU A 154 -7.61 -13.38 -17.81
N GLU A 155 -8.27 -14.12 -18.68
CA GLU A 155 -9.70 -13.94 -18.92
C GLU A 155 -10.46 -14.37 -17.65
N TRP A 156 -11.17 -13.38 -17.05
CA TRP A 156 -11.93 -13.55 -15.80
C TRP A 156 -11.11 -13.81 -14.53
N GLY A 157 -9.80 -13.58 -14.53
CA GLY A 157 -8.95 -13.55 -13.34
C GLY A 157 -9.09 -12.22 -12.57
N TYR A 158 -9.00 -12.27 -11.24
CA TYR A 158 -9.07 -11.11 -10.36
C TYR A 158 -8.00 -11.18 -9.29
N TYR A 159 -7.44 -10.04 -8.92
CA TYR A 159 -6.69 -9.90 -7.70
C TYR A 159 -7.44 -9.02 -6.69
N PHE A 160 -7.22 -9.30 -5.42
CA PHE A 160 -7.91 -8.69 -4.30
C PHE A 160 -6.92 -7.93 -3.45
N TYR A 161 -7.22 -6.65 -3.20
CA TYR A 161 -6.54 -5.85 -2.19
C TYR A 161 -7.30 -5.92 -0.90
N ILE A 162 -6.58 -6.11 0.20
CA ILE A 162 -7.15 -5.99 1.53
C ILE A 162 -6.27 -5.08 2.40
N GLU A 163 -6.90 -4.26 3.21
CA GLU A 163 -6.28 -3.54 4.33
C GLU A 163 -6.86 -4.07 5.62
N CYS A 164 -6.00 -4.53 6.52
CA CYS A 164 -6.41 -5.05 7.81
C CYS A 164 -5.86 -4.19 8.95
N ASP A 165 -6.63 -4.09 10.04
CA ASP A 165 -6.12 -3.57 11.31
C ASP A 165 -5.29 -4.65 12.00
N GLY A 166 -4.20 -4.26 12.66
CA GLY A 166 -3.38 -5.15 13.47
C GLY A 166 -1.94 -5.30 13.01
N ASP A 167 -1.26 -6.27 13.58
CA ASP A 167 0.15 -6.60 13.35
C ASP A 167 0.26 -8.01 12.76
N ASP A 168 0.60 -8.09 11.47
CA ASP A 168 0.84 -9.35 10.76
C ASP A 168 2.11 -10.08 11.21
N THR A 169 3.00 -9.40 11.97
CA THR A 169 4.23 -10.00 12.51
C THR A 169 4.03 -10.65 13.88
N SER A 170 2.87 -10.42 14.50
CA SER A 170 2.48 -11.12 15.73
C SER A 170 2.36 -12.63 15.52
N GLU A 171 2.35 -13.42 16.59
CA GLU A 171 2.18 -14.88 16.46
C GLU A 171 0.86 -15.24 15.77
N GLU A 172 -0.21 -14.50 16.06
CA GLU A 172 -1.50 -14.72 15.42
C GLU A 172 -1.50 -14.21 13.96
N GLY A 173 -0.78 -13.10 13.69
CA GLY A 173 -0.58 -12.60 12.33
C GLY A 173 0.17 -13.58 11.43
N LYS A 174 1.23 -14.21 11.95
CA LYS A 174 1.98 -15.24 11.21
C LYS A 174 1.11 -16.46 10.88
N LYS A 175 0.26 -16.91 11.82
CA LYS A 175 -0.68 -18.00 11.57
C LYS A 175 -1.70 -17.61 10.49
N MET A 176 -2.28 -16.42 10.62
CA MET A 176 -3.21 -15.87 9.62
C MET A 176 -2.59 -15.84 8.22
N VAL A 177 -1.36 -15.35 8.08
CA VAL A 177 -0.64 -15.30 6.80
C VAL A 177 -0.39 -16.71 6.26
N ALA A 178 -0.05 -17.68 7.11
CA ALA A 178 0.15 -19.07 6.70
C ALA A 178 -1.16 -19.70 6.20
N ASP A 179 -2.26 -19.58 6.94
CA ASP A 179 -3.57 -20.11 6.56
C ASP A 179 -4.10 -19.46 5.28
N LEU A 180 -3.86 -18.14 5.14
CA LEU A 180 -4.23 -17.41 3.92
C LEU A 180 -3.43 -17.90 2.70
N ALA A 181 -2.14 -18.15 2.87
CA ALA A 181 -1.27 -18.66 1.80
C ALA A 181 -1.69 -20.05 1.30
N GLU A 182 -2.28 -20.89 2.15
CA GLU A 182 -2.79 -22.22 1.75
C GLU A 182 -3.99 -22.16 0.82
N VAL A 183 -4.79 -21.07 0.88
CA VAL A 183 -6.02 -20.92 0.11
C VAL A 183 -5.90 -19.98 -1.07
N CYS A 184 -4.80 -19.24 -1.18
CA CYS A 184 -4.51 -18.30 -2.26
C CYS A 184 -3.61 -18.96 -3.32
N GLU A 185 -3.75 -18.54 -4.59
CA GLU A 185 -2.79 -18.89 -5.65
C GLU A 185 -1.54 -18.02 -5.55
N THR A 186 -1.73 -16.74 -5.24
CA THR A 186 -0.65 -15.80 -4.96
C THR A 186 -0.99 -14.97 -3.73
N LEU A 187 0.03 -14.60 -2.96
CA LEU A 187 -0.09 -13.71 -1.81
C LEU A 187 1.10 -12.76 -1.81
N LYS A 188 0.84 -11.46 -1.80
CA LYS A 188 1.84 -10.40 -1.77
C LYS A 188 1.58 -9.45 -0.62
N PHE A 189 2.60 -9.20 0.16
CA PHE A 189 2.63 -8.12 1.14
C PHE A 189 2.96 -6.79 0.44
N VAL A 190 2.10 -5.78 0.63
CA VAL A 190 2.30 -4.44 0.07
C VAL A 190 2.97 -3.50 1.07
N GLY A 191 2.65 -3.65 2.35
CA GLY A 191 3.33 -2.89 3.40
C GLY A 191 2.58 -2.84 4.73
N ARG A 192 3.30 -2.34 5.74
CA ARG A 192 2.83 -2.06 7.11
C ARG A 192 3.00 -0.59 7.40
N TYR A 193 2.03 0.00 8.08
CA TYR A 193 2.07 1.42 8.40
C TYR A 193 1.19 1.75 9.62
N PRO A 194 1.49 2.83 10.34
CA PRO A 194 0.63 3.31 11.43
C PRO A 194 -0.76 3.71 10.92
N ALA A 195 -1.80 3.49 11.73
CA ALA A 195 -3.18 3.85 11.40
C ALA A 195 -3.50 5.34 11.58
N LYS A 196 -2.55 6.13 12.12
CA LYS A 196 -2.70 7.57 12.45
C LYS A 196 -2.16 8.45 11.36
#